data_74a59c97f1a8f85502fdfa3ef0a4aabe
#
_entry.id   74a59c97f1a8f85502fdfa3ef0a4aabe
#
_cell.length_a   1.000
_cell.length_b   1.000
_cell.length_c   1.000
_cell.angle_alpha   90.00
_cell.angle_beta   90.00
_cell.angle_gamma   90.00
#
_symmetry.space_group_name_H-M   'P 1'
#
loop_
_entity.id
_entity.type
_entity.pdbx_description
1 polymer ?
#
loop_
_entity_poly.entity_id
_entity_poly.type
_entity_poly.pdbx_seq_one_letter_code
_entity_poly.pdbx_strand_id
1 'polypeptide(L)'
;LCYGLTEIYRRFLAQLAKNANYSATISNPCGRNGTSFNQSASNIWLAPCSCQPSPKPSRTQFTFVGSSNDSECTNNVMKLFYFNSTCRDADPFFNGTRPQVTGSFLAFSGYSIFAKKLKLPSSPTMKQYKSAYQNYCNKTENEVKELHAKIHIIPTCFAGHYIYALLTYGFGFTNNTWKISFENTVDKKSLGWAFGYMIDATNIIPLSEPKHARIKDAILIPALVVCGVCILIGVILCSKYCWWEALCKKSGRTGYTPI
;
A
#
# COMPACT_ATOMS: atom_id res chain seq x y z
N LEU A 1 -1.88 7.02 -10.76
CA LEU A 1 -0.42 7.09 -10.67
C LEU A 1 0.07 8.54 -10.70
N CYS A 2 -0.41 9.37 -11.64
CA CYS A 2 0.09 10.73 -11.86
C CYS A 2 -0.34 11.77 -10.81
N TYR A 3 -1.13 11.40 -9.83
CA TYR A 3 -1.47 12.19 -8.64
C TYR A 3 -0.69 11.75 -7.40
N GLY A 4 0.22 10.78 -7.52
CA GLY A 4 1.18 10.46 -6.47
C GLY A 4 2.12 11.65 -6.22
N LEU A 5 2.52 11.86 -4.97
CA LEU A 5 3.20 13.09 -4.53
C LEU A 5 4.47 13.42 -5.33
N THR A 6 5.26 12.42 -5.69
CA THR A 6 6.47 12.61 -6.50
C THR A 6 6.14 13.03 -7.93
N GLU A 7 5.16 12.37 -8.56
CA GLU A 7 4.78 12.65 -9.93
C GLU A 7 4.07 13.99 -10.08
N ILE A 8 3.19 14.32 -9.13
CA ILE A 8 2.50 15.61 -9.14
C ILE A 8 3.47 16.76 -8.90
N TYR A 9 4.53 16.56 -8.11
CA TYR A 9 5.56 17.57 -7.92
C TYR A 9 6.36 17.81 -9.22
N ARG A 10 6.69 16.76 -9.98
CA ARG A 10 7.30 16.90 -11.31
C ARG A 10 6.40 17.69 -12.25
N ARG A 11 5.11 17.38 -12.30
CA ARG A 11 4.11 18.11 -13.10
C ARG A 11 4.01 19.57 -12.70
N PHE A 12 4.07 19.85 -11.39
CA PHE A 12 4.12 21.22 -10.88
C PHE A 12 5.37 21.97 -11.38
N LEU A 13 6.56 21.38 -11.29
CA LEU A 13 7.79 21.98 -11.79
C LEU A 13 7.76 22.18 -13.31
N ALA A 14 7.21 21.22 -14.05
CA ALA A 14 7.03 21.34 -15.50
C ALA A 14 6.11 22.51 -15.87
N GLN A 15 5.01 22.68 -15.12
CA GLN A 15 4.08 23.81 -15.29
C GLN A 15 4.76 25.14 -15.00
N LEU A 16 5.53 25.25 -13.91
CA LEU A 16 6.29 26.47 -13.60
C LEU A 16 7.32 26.80 -14.69
N ALA A 17 8.05 25.78 -15.17
CA ALA A 17 9.02 25.96 -16.23
C ALA A 17 8.37 26.44 -17.53
N LYS A 18 7.23 25.88 -17.91
CA LYS A 18 6.44 26.32 -19.07
C LYS A 18 5.96 27.77 -18.91
N ASN A 19 5.41 28.13 -17.75
CA ASN A 19 4.91 29.47 -17.46
C ASN A 19 6.04 30.53 -17.49
N ALA A 20 7.27 30.14 -17.15
CA ALA A 20 8.46 30.99 -17.19
C ALA A 20 9.19 30.93 -18.53
N ASN A 21 8.55 30.44 -19.62
CA ASN A 21 9.16 30.29 -20.94
C ASN A 21 10.55 29.61 -20.89
N TYR A 22 10.66 28.57 -20.03
CA TYR A 22 11.89 27.78 -19.84
C TYR A 22 13.11 28.60 -19.44
N SER A 23 12.92 29.64 -18.65
CA SER A 23 13.99 30.48 -18.09
C SER A 23 14.97 29.65 -17.24
N ALA A 24 16.23 30.11 -17.13
CA ALA A 24 17.23 29.43 -16.28
C ALA A 24 16.84 29.43 -14.81
N THR A 25 16.29 30.55 -14.36
CA THR A 25 15.82 30.75 -12.99
C THR A 25 14.32 30.95 -13.00
N ILE A 26 13.63 30.17 -12.18
CA ILE A 26 12.16 30.07 -12.13
C ILE A 26 11.70 30.33 -10.71
N SER A 27 10.76 31.26 -10.55
CA SER A 27 10.09 31.46 -9.25
C SER A 27 9.26 30.24 -8.88
N ASN A 28 9.45 29.76 -7.65
CA ASN A 28 8.66 28.68 -7.08
C ASN A 28 7.79 29.22 -5.93
N PRO A 29 6.51 29.49 -6.16
CA PRO A 29 5.64 30.06 -5.15
C PRO A 29 5.41 29.12 -3.96
N CYS A 30 5.55 27.80 -4.17
CA CYS A 30 5.45 26.78 -3.12
C CYS A 30 6.82 26.48 -2.46
N GLY A 31 7.86 27.20 -2.80
CA GLY A 31 9.15 27.18 -2.13
C GLY A 31 9.24 28.26 -1.07
N ARG A 32 9.89 27.97 0.06
CA ARG A 32 10.12 29.00 1.10
C ARG A 32 11.07 30.06 0.59
N ASN A 33 10.85 31.28 1.01
CA ASN A 33 11.73 32.42 0.64
C ASN A 33 13.19 32.14 1.06
N GLY A 34 14.12 32.47 0.19
CA GLY A 34 15.56 32.24 0.38
C GLY A 34 16.02 30.80 0.09
N THR A 35 15.12 29.88 -0.29
CA THR A 35 15.52 28.53 -0.74
C THR A 35 15.68 28.46 -2.24
N SER A 36 16.66 27.68 -2.70
CA SER A 36 16.81 27.37 -4.13
C SER A 36 17.28 25.92 -4.32
N PHE A 37 16.93 25.34 -5.46
CA PHE A 37 17.43 24.02 -5.86
C PHE A 37 17.49 23.90 -7.38
N ASN A 38 18.38 23.02 -7.84
CA ASN A 38 18.53 22.72 -9.26
C ASN A 38 17.81 21.43 -9.62
N GLN A 39 17.19 21.42 -10.81
CA GLN A 39 16.50 20.25 -11.33
C GLN A 39 16.79 20.07 -12.82
N SER A 40 17.08 18.82 -13.23
CA SER A 40 17.32 18.52 -14.62
C SER A 40 16.02 18.42 -15.43
N ALA A 41 16.10 18.83 -16.69
CA ALA A 41 15.00 18.68 -17.64
C ALA A 41 14.50 17.21 -17.75
N SER A 42 15.42 16.25 -17.77
CA SER A 42 15.10 14.82 -17.84
C SER A 42 14.31 14.33 -16.62
N ASN A 43 14.54 14.92 -15.45
CA ASN A 43 13.79 14.54 -14.24
C ASN A 43 12.44 15.25 -14.15
N ILE A 44 12.32 16.49 -14.63
CA ILE A 44 11.06 17.23 -14.67
C ILE A 44 10.08 16.56 -15.64
N TRP A 45 10.54 16.24 -16.86
CA TRP A 45 9.70 15.63 -17.91
C TRP A 45 9.93 14.13 -18.03
N LEU A 46 9.70 13.40 -16.93
CA LEU A 46 9.77 11.96 -16.90
C LEU A 46 8.39 11.36 -17.18
N ALA A 47 8.31 10.58 -18.26
CA ALA A 47 7.09 9.82 -18.61
C ALA A 47 6.74 8.80 -17.50
N PRO A 48 5.46 8.43 -17.33
CA PRO A 48 4.30 8.78 -18.18
C PRO A 48 3.53 10.02 -17.74
N CYS A 49 3.89 10.67 -16.63
CA CYS A 49 3.07 11.70 -16.00
C CYS A 49 3.47 13.14 -16.37
N SER A 50 4.68 13.34 -16.84
CA SER A 50 5.18 14.63 -17.35
C SER A 50 5.74 14.45 -18.75
N CYS A 51 5.11 15.14 -19.73
CA CYS A 51 5.50 15.02 -21.12
C CYS A 51 6.60 16.00 -21.48
N GLN A 52 7.51 15.56 -22.32
CA GLN A 52 8.47 16.47 -22.96
C GLN A 52 7.71 17.55 -23.75
N PRO A 53 8.01 18.82 -23.53
CA PRO A 53 7.41 19.87 -24.35
C PRO A 53 7.89 19.78 -25.80
N SER A 54 7.03 20.27 -26.72
CA SER A 54 7.37 20.38 -28.14
C SER A 54 7.20 21.84 -28.56
N PRO A 55 8.26 22.54 -29.00
CA PRO A 55 9.65 22.06 -29.11
C PRO A 55 10.31 21.79 -27.75
N LYS A 56 11.28 20.89 -27.73
CA LYS A 56 12.06 20.58 -26.52
C LYS A 56 12.91 21.80 -26.13
N PRO A 57 12.94 22.20 -24.84
CA PRO A 57 13.83 23.27 -24.40
C PRO A 57 15.29 22.90 -24.64
N SER A 58 16.07 23.86 -25.09
CA SER A 58 17.53 23.69 -25.24
C SER A 58 18.26 23.56 -23.91
N ARG A 59 17.62 24.03 -22.83
CA ARG A 59 18.18 24.02 -21.48
C ARG A 59 18.00 22.65 -20.83
N THR A 60 19.09 22.17 -20.22
CA THR A 60 19.11 20.85 -19.51
C THR A 60 18.96 20.96 -18.00
N GLN A 61 19.16 22.17 -17.42
CA GLN A 61 19.08 22.44 -15.98
C GLN A 61 18.26 23.70 -15.72
N PHE A 62 17.45 23.66 -14.66
CA PHE A 62 16.62 24.76 -14.17
C PHE A 62 16.89 24.99 -12.69
N THR A 63 16.99 26.27 -12.29
CA THR A 63 17.08 26.67 -10.88
C THR A 63 15.73 27.20 -10.43
N PHE A 64 15.14 26.56 -9.43
CA PHE A 64 13.89 27.01 -8.82
C PHE A 64 14.20 27.78 -7.54
N VAL A 65 13.68 29.00 -7.43
CA VAL A 65 13.89 29.91 -6.29
C VAL A 65 12.56 30.11 -5.55
N GLY A 66 12.55 29.80 -4.27
CA GLY A 66 11.36 29.94 -3.43
C GLY A 66 10.96 31.39 -3.22
N SER A 67 9.66 31.69 -3.33
CA SER A 67 9.09 33.03 -3.12
C SER A 67 8.01 33.09 -2.03
N SER A 68 7.68 31.98 -1.39
CA SER A 68 6.64 31.89 -0.31
C SER A 68 5.32 32.56 -0.66
N ASN A 69 4.90 32.50 -1.91
CA ASN A 69 3.66 33.12 -2.36
C ASN A 69 2.48 32.13 -2.22
N ASP A 70 1.78 32.18 -1.08
CA ASP A 70 0.68 31.24 -0.74
C ASP A 70 -0.45 31.24 -1.80
N SER A 71 -0.85 32.42 -2.26
CA SER A 71 -1.93 32.56 -3.25
C SER A 71 -1.54 31.96 -4.61
N GLU A 72 -0.35 32.29 -5.09
CA GLU A 72 0.16 31.77 -6.35
C GLU A 72 0.45 30.25 -6.25
N CYS A 73 0.99 29.77 -5.11
CA CYS A 73 1.16 28.35 -4.84
C CYS A 73 -0.17 27.62 -4.93
N THR A 74 -1.21 28.09 -4.22
CA THR A 74 -2.55 27.51 -4.25
C THR A 74 -3.08 27.47 -5.68
N ASN A 75 -3.00 28.57 -6.42
CA ASN A 75 -3.49 28.64 -7.81
C ASN A 75 -2.77 27.67 -8.75
N ASN A 76 -1.45 27.54 -8.62
CA ASN A 76 -0.68 26.60 -9.43
C ASN A 76 -0.95 25.15 -9.04
N VAL A 77 -1.14 24.84 -7.75
CA VAL A 77 -1.53 23.51 -7.28
C VAL A 77 -2.93 23.14 -7.78
N MET A 78 -3.90 24.07 -7.73
CA MET A 78 -5.27 23.82 -8.21
C MET A 78 -5.29 23.50 -9.71
N LYS A 79 -4.46 24.14 -10.51
CA LYS A 79 -4.35 23.85 -11.95
C LYS A 79 -3.92 22.40 -12.23
N LEU A 80 -3.27 21.72 -11.28
CA LEU A 80 -2.86 20.32 -11.44
C LEU A 80 -4.04 19.33 -11.46
N PHE A 81 -5.23 19.73 -11.04
CA PHE A 81 -6.44 18.91 -11.05
C PHE A 81 -7.28 19.08 -12.34
N TYR A 82 -7.05 20.13 -13.14
CA TYR A 82 -7.78 20.42 -14.38
C TYR A 82 -7.07 19.89 -15.64
N PHE A 83 -6.37 18.78 -15.54
CA PHE A 83 -5.45 18.39 -16.59
C PHE A 83 -6.10 17.70 -17.79
N ASN A 84 -5.84 18.28 -18.98
CA ASN A 84 -6.07 17.64 -20.28
C ASN A 84 -4.79 17.05 -20.91
N SER A 85 -3.69 16.97 -20.18
CA SER A 85 -2.42 16.51 -20.76
C SER A 85 -1.55 15.73 -19.79
N THR A 86 -1.88 14.49 -19.61
CA THR A 86 -0.87 13.46 -19.39
C THR A 86 -0.28 13.09 -20.76
N CYS A 87 0.88 12.42 -20.82
CA CYS A 87 1.42 11.85 -22.07
C CYS A 87 0.50 10.74 -22.64
N ARG A 88 -0.59 10.47 -22.03
CA ARG A 88 -1.73 9.65 -22.40
C ARG A 88 -2.98 10.51 -22.23
N ASP A 89 -4.05 10.14 -22.94
CA ASP A 89 -5.34 10.82 -22.93
C ASP A 89 -5.80 11.27 -21.55
N ALA A 90 -6.60 12.33 -21.50
CA ALA A 90 -7.10 12.99 -20.30
C ALA A 90 -7.39 11.99 -19.16
N ASP A 91 -6.70 12.15 -18.04
CA ASP A 91 -6.98 11.35 -16.84
C ASP A 91 -8.26 11.89 -16.17
N PRO A 92 -9.41 11.21 -16.32
CA PRO A 92 -10.70 11.68 -15.82
C PRO A 92 -10.86 11.53 -14.32
N PHE A 93 -9.80 11.17 -13.56
CA PHE A 93 -9.90 10.76 -12.17
C PHE A 93 -10.65 11.77 -11.29
N PHE A 94 -10.50 13.08 -11.55
CA PHE A 94 -11.23 14.14 -10.84
C PHE A 94 -12.32 14.82 -11.70
N ASN A 95 -12.57 14.34 -12.90
CA ASN A 95 -13.50 14.93 -13.86
C ASN A 95 -14.87 14.24 -13.89
N GLY A 96 -15.15 13.35 -12.97
CA GLY A 96 -16.37 12.55 -12.90
C GLY A 96 -17.17 12.78 -11.62
N THR A 97 -18.28 12.06 -11.52
CA THR A 97 -19.12 11.99 -10.32
C THR A 97 -18.31 11.36 -9.19
N ARG A 98 -18.09 12.09 -8.12
CA ARG A 98 -17.39 11.60 -6.92
C ARG A 98 -18.39 10.97 -5.97
N PRO A 99 -18.06 9.84 -5.32
CA PRO A 99 -18.85 9.33 -4.21
C PRO A 99 -18.93 10.37 -3.09
N GLN A 100 -20.06 10.42 -2.42
CA GLN A 100 -20.21 11.29 -1.26
C GLN A 100 -19.26 10.82 -0.14
N VAL A 101 -18.51 11.75 0.43
CA VAL A 101 -17.60 11.47 1.54
C VAL A 101 -18.41 11.25 2.83
N THR A 102 -18.41 10.01 3.34
CA THR A 102 -19.12 9.65 4.58
C THR A 102 -18.23 8.77 5.45
N GLY A 103 -18.36 8.91 6.78
CA GLY A 103 -17.60 8.10 7.74
C GLY A 103 -16.32 8.77 8.25
N SER A 104 -15.44 7.97 8.86
CA SER A 104 -14.14 8.38 9.39
C SER A 104 -13.02 7.78 8.55
N PHE A 105 -11.96 8.53 8.37
CA PHE A 105 -10.87 8.17 7.47
C PHE A 105 -9.53 8.16 8.20
N LEU A 106 -8.65 7.27 7.75
CA LEU A 106 -7.29 7.19 8.21
C LEU A 106 -6.33 7.57 7.08
N ALA A 107 -5.56 8.62 7.29
CA ALA A 107 -4.56 9.12 6.36
C ALA A 107 -3.17 8.70 6.82
N PHE A 108 -2.58 7.71 6.18
CA PHE A 108 -1.29 7.13 6.55
C PHE A 108 -0.19 7.43 5.50
N SER A 109 1.03 6.92 5.72
CA SER A 109 2.18 7.11 4.82
C SER A 109 2.48 8.60 4.59
N GLY A 110 2.57 9.06 3.36
CA GLY A 110 2.88 10.44 3.00
C GLY A 110 2.01 11.47 3.74
N TYR A 111 0.72 11.23 3.86
CA TYR A 111 -0.20 12.12 4.57
C TYR A 111 0.19 12.33 6.03
N SER A 112 0.42 11.26 6.77
CA SER A 112 0.79 11.34 8.18
C SER A 112 2.23 11.86 8.39
N ILE A 113 3.16 11.56 7.48
CA ILE A 113 4.52 12.07 7.52
C ILE A 113 4.51 13.59 7.41
N PHE A 114 3.75 14.15 6.45
CA PHE A 114 3.66 15.60 6.30
C PHE A 114 2.87 16.27 7.42
N ALA A 115 1.81 15.64 7.94
CA ALA A 115 1.10 16.13 9.11
C ALA A 115 2.01 16.26 10.35
N LYS A 116 2.86 15.23 10.59
CA LYS A 116 3.88 15.26 11.65
C LYS A 116 4.92 16.36 11.45
N LYS A 117 5.38 16.58 10.21
CA LYS A 117 6.30 17.69 9.89
C LYS A 117 5.69 19.06 10.15
N LEU A 118 4.40 19.19 9.94
CA LEU A 118 3.64 20.40 10.24
C LEU A 118 3.32 20.51 11.74
N LYS A 119 3.72 19.54 12.58
CA LYS A 119 3.44 19.45 14.02
C LYS A 119 1.93 19.45 14.33
N LEU A 120 1.15 18.81 13.48
CA LEU A 120 -0.29 18.66 13.66
C LEU A 120 -0.60 17.53 14.65
N PRO A 121 -1.71 17.65 15.41
CA PRO A 121 -2.24 16.51 16.18
C PRO A 121 -2.71 15.39 15.23
N SER A 122 -2.95 14.20 15.76
CA SER A 122 -3.42 13.05 14.97
C SER A 122 -4.72 13.33 14.20
N SER A 123 -5.63 14.08 14.78
CA SER A 123 -6.93 14.43 14.17
C SER A 123 -7.11 15.95 14.11
N PRO A 124 -6.40 16.65 13.23
CA PRO A 124 -6.52 18.10 13.12
C PRO A 124 -7.83 18.47 12.43
N THR A 125 -8.39 19.62 12.76
CA THR A 125 -9.46 20.22 11.97
C THR A 125 -8.92 20.69 10.61
N MET A 126 -9.81 20.87 9.64
CA MET A 126 -9.47 21.42 8.32
C MET A 126 -8.78 22.78 8.44
N LYS A 127 -9.24 23.65 9.32
CA LYS A 127 -8.64 24.96 9.60
C LYS A 127 -7.25 24.83 10.20
N GLN A 128 -7.04 23.93 11.17
CA GLN A 128 -5.72 23.67 11.75
C GLN A 128 -4.73 23.18 10.69
N TYR A 129 -5.15 22.26 9.81
CA TYR A 129 -4.31 21.77 8.74
C TYR A 129 -3.87 22.91 7.80
N LYS A 130 -4.84 23.74 7.35
CA LYS A 130 -4.58 24.88 6.48
C LYS A 130 -3.61 25.87 7.14
N SER A 131 -3.89 26.29 8.36
CA SER A 131 -3.03 27.23 9.08
C SER A 131 -1.62 26.70 9.32
N ALA A 132 -1.48 25.38 9.57
CA ALA A 132 -0.17 24.78 9.84
C ALA A 132 0.75 24.81 8.62
N TYR A 133 0.27 24.45 7.43
CA TYR A 133 1.13 24.51 6.25
C TYR A 133 1.43 25.94 5.83
N GLN A 134 0.47 26.88 5.95
CA GLN A 134 0.70 28.29 5.68
C GLN A 134 1.78 28.88 6.60
N ASN A 135 1.67 28.62 7.91
CA ASN A 135 2.69 29.03 8.87
C ASN A 135 4.05 28.41 8.60
N TYR A 136 4.08 27.13 8.17
CA TYR A 136 5.33 26.48 7.80
C TYR A 136 5.97 27.14 6.56
N CYS A 137 5.17 27.48 5.55
CA CYS A 137 5.66 28.08 4.30
C CYS A 137 6.24 29.48 4.51
N ASN A 138 5.79 30.20 5.52
CA ASN A 138 6.27 31.54 5.86
C ASN A 138 7.55 31.55 6.71
N LYS A 139 8.00 30.37 7.23
CA LYS A 139 9.23 30.28 8.01
C LYS A 139 10.46 30.42 7.15
N THR A 140 11.48 31.08 7.69
CA THR A 140 12.80 31.14 7.08
C THR A 140 13.49 29.77 7.10
N GLU A 141 14.55 29.62 6.29
CA GLU A 141 15.30 28.38 6.26
C GLU A 141 15.97 28.07 7.62
N ASN A 142 16.46 29.08 8.31
CA ASN A 142 17.10 28.90 9.63
C ASN A 142 16.14 28.36 10.68
N GLU A 143 14.89 28.84 10.69
CA GLU A 143 13.84 28.34 11.60
C GLU A 143 13.41 26.89 11.33
N VAL A 144 13.73 26.37 10.15
CA VAL A 144 13.36 25.02 9.75
C VAL A 144 14.52 24.05 9.80
N LYS A 145 15.77 24.50 9.75
CA LYS A 145 16.97 23.64 9.86
C LYS A 145 16.99 22.77 11.13
N GLU A 146 16.43 23.27 12.22
CA GLU A 146 16.29 22.50 13.46
C GLU A 146 15.28 21.34 13.37
N LEU A 147 14.46 21.28 12.33
CA LEU A 147 13.36 20.31 12.20
C LEU A 147 13.64 19.15 11.24
N HIS A 148 14.75 19.15 10.49
CA HIS A 148 14.92 18.22 9.36
C HIS A 148 16.16 17.36 9.41
N ALA A 149 15.98 16.13 9.82
CA ALA A 149 16.79 15.02 9.35
C ALA A 149 16.38 14.63 7.91
N LYS A 150 17.27 14.87 6.99
CA LYS A 150 17.65 14.18 5.73
C LYS A 150 16.67 13.48 4.78
N ILE A 151 15.36 13.48 4.88
CA ILE A 151 14.56 12.56 4.06
C ILE A 151 13.43 13.26 3.32
N HIS A 152 13.59 14.17 2.39
CA HIS A 152 12.53 14.33 1.38
C HIS A 152 12.92 15.21 0.20
N ILE A 153 12.83 14.60 -0.98
CA ILE A 153 12.97 15.22 -2.30
C ILE A 153 11.86 16.28 -2.55
N ILE A 154 10.74 16.17 -1.82
CA ILE A 154 9.56 17.03 -2.02
C ILE A 154 9.48 18.07 -0.91
N PRO A 155 9.44 19.37 -1.25
CA PRO A 155 9.29 20.44 -0.26
C PRO A 155 8.01 20.31 0.55
N THR A 156 8.12 20.45 1.87
CA THR A 156 6.98 20.33 2.79
C THR A 156 5.90 21.37 2.51
N CYS A 157 6.28 22.56 2.05
CA CYS A 157 5.34 23.60 1.68
C CYS A 157 4.46 23.19 0.49
N PHE A 158 5.06 22.70 -0.61
CA PHE A 158 4.29 22.16 -1.74
C PHE A 158 3.38 21.01 -1.28
N ALA A 159 3.93 20.06 -0.52
CA ALA A 159 3.17 18.90 -0.05
C ALA A 159 1.96 19.30 0.81
N GLY A 160 2.11 20.30 1.69
CA GLY A 160 1.02 20.83 2.51
C GLY A 160 -0.13 21.38 1.66
N HIS A 161 0.17 22.24 0.70
CA HIS A 161 -0.80 22.79 -0.26
C HIS A 161 -1.47 21.69 -1.08
N TYR A 162 -0.67 20.79 -1.63
CA TYR A 162 -1.17 19.73 -2.49
C TYR A 162 -2.07 18.74 -1.75
N ILE A 163 -1.66 18.24 -0.59
CA ILE A 163 -2.47 17.31 0.21
C ILE A 163 -3.79 17.98 0.63
N TYR A 164 -3.74 19.24 1.05
CA TYR A 164 -4.96 19.98 1.38
C TYR A 164 -5.90 20.09 0.16
N ALA A 165 -5.38 20.48 -1.00
CA ALA A 165 -6.16 20.57 -2.23
C ALA A 165 -6.68 19.20 -2.69
N LEU A 166 -5.88 18.14 -2.56
CA LEU A 166 -6.30 16.78 -2.89
C LEU A 166 -7.46 16.30 -2.01
N LEU A 167 -7.39 16.56 -0.71
CA LEU A 167 -8.45 16.18 0.22
C LEU A 167 -9.73 17.01 -0.01
N THR A 168 -9.58 18.33 -0.14
CA THR A 168 -10.76 19.22 -0.24
C THR A 168 -11.34 19.27 -1.64
N TYR A 169 -10.51 19.55 -2.63
CA TYR A 169 -10.95 19.67 -4.02
C TYR A 169 -11.01 18.30 -4.72
N GLY A 170 -9.97 17.49 -4.57
CA GLY A 170 -9.88 16.15 -5.15
C GLY A 170 -10.95 15.21 -4.61
N PHE A 171 -10.95 14.93 -3.32
CA PHE A 171 -11.88 13.99 -2.68
C PHE A 171 -13.17 14.62 -2.16
N GLY A 172 -13.26 15.94 -2.07
CA GLY A 172 -14.48 16.64 -1.69
C GLY A 172 -14.75 16.70 -0.18
N PHE A 173 -13.71 16.57 0.67
CA PHE A 173 -13.88 16.82 2.09
C PHE A 173 -14.27 18.27 2.36
N THR A 174 -15.26 18.44 3.23
CA THR A 174 -15.75 19.72 3.75
C THR A 174 -15.51 19.81 5.26
N ASN A 175 -15.74 20.96 5.86
CA ASN A 175 -15.65 21.11 7.33
C ASN A 175 -16.49 20.06 8.07
N ASN A 176 -17.65 19.68 7.54
CA ASN A 176 -18.57 18.74 8.17
C ASN A 176 -18.13 17.26 7.98
N THR A 177 -17.42 16.96 6.90
CA THR A 177 -16.98 15.61 6.56
C THR A 177 -15.50 15.35 6.88
N TRP A 178 -14.75 16.36 7.34
CA TRP A 178 -13.34 16.27 7.70
C TRP A 178 -13.12 15.45 8.99
N LYS A 179 -13.38 14.15 8.91
CA LYS A 179 -13.13 13.20 10.01
C LYS A 179 -11.92 12.34 9.61
N ILE A 180 -10.74 12.96 9.61
CA ILE A 180 -9.49 12.35 9.14
C ILE A 180 -8.50 12.28 10.29
N SER A 181 -7.97 11.07 10.54
CA SER A 181 -6.84 10.84 11.46
C SER A 181 -5.57 10.59 10.65
N PHE A 182 -4.50 11.34 10.95
CA PHE A 182 -3.20 11.26 10.26
C PHE A 182 -2.24 10.41 11.08
N GLU A 183 -2.23 9.10 10.85
CA GLU A 183 -1.42 8.16 11.62
C GLU A 183 -0.77 7.10 10.75
N ASN A 184 0.38 6.58 11.20
CA ASN A 184 1.11 5.48 10.54
C ASN A 184 0.94 4.14 11.24
N THR A 185 0.29 4.12 12.39
CA THR A 185 0.13 2.91 13.20
C THR A 185 -1.29 2.81 13.73
N VAL A 186 -1.83 1.60 13.77
CA VAL A 186 -3.05 1.26 14.50
C VAL A 186 -2.71 0.11 15.43
N ASP A 187 -3.06 0.21 16.70
CA ASP A 187 -2.73 -0.78 17.73
C ASP A 187 -1.23 -1.15 17.76
N LYS A 188 -0.36 -0.15 17.65
CA LYS A 188 1.11 -0.28 17.58
C LYS A 188 1.62 -1.04 16.34
N LYS A 189 0.76 -1.40 15.39
CA LYS A 189 1.15 -2.04 14.13
C LYS A 189 1.30 -0.98 13.04
N SER A 190 2.39 -1.05 12.29
CA SER A 190 2.63 -0.15 11.16
C SER A 190 1.62 -0.40 10.04
N LEU A 191 1.05 0.68 9.52
CA LEU A 191 0.17 0.64 8.35
C LEU A 191 1.00 0.76 7.08
N GLY A 192 0.72 -0.12 6.12
CA GLY A 192 1.33 -0.08 4.81
C GLY A 192 0.45 -0.79 3.78
N TRP A 193 0.44 -0.28 2.56
CA TRP A 193 -0.32 -0.89 1.47
C TRP A 193 0.19 -2.29 1.10
N ALA A 194 1.48 -2.56 1.32
CA ALA A 194 2.11 -3.82 0.94
C ALA A 194 1.50 -5.03 1.66
N PHE A 195 1.18 -4.90 2.94
CA PHE A 195 0.54 -5.99 3.71
C PHE A 195 -0.88 -6.27 3.21
N GLY A 196 -1.68 -5.22 2.96
CA GLY A 196 -3.02 -5.37 2.38
C GLY A 196 -2.99 -5.98 0.98
N TYR A 197 -2.05 -5.55 0.13
CA TYR A 197 -1.83 -6.14 -1.18
C TYR A 197 -1.43 -7.63 -1.10
N MET A 198 -0.55 -7.99 -0.17
CA MET A 198 -0.16 -9.39 0.02
C MET A 198 -1.32 -10.27 0.45
N ILE A 199 -2.19 -9.78 1.33
CA ILE A 199 -3.41 -10.52 1.72
C ILE A 199 -4.32 -10.73 0.51
N ASP A 200 -4.56 -9.69 -0.29
CA ASP A 200 -5.37 -9.78 -1.50
C ASP A 200 -4.74 -10.71 -2.54
N ALA A 201 -3.46 -10.54 -2.82
CA ALA A 201 -2.72 -11.36 -3.78
C ALA A 201 -2.64 -12.85 -3.37
N THR A 202 -2.56 -13.16 -2.07
CA THR A 202 -2.55 -14.55 -1.59
C THR A 202 -3.90 -15.23 -1.74
N ASN A 203 -5.01 -14.50 -1.78
CA ASN A 203 -6.32 -15.06 -2.05
C ASN A 203 -6.47 -15.59 -3.49
N ILE A 204 -5.63 -15.12 -4.41
CA ILE A 204 -5.60 -15.55 -5.82
C ILE A 204 -4.73 -16.80 -6.00
N ILE A 205 -3.84 -17.09 -5.04
CA ILE A 205 -3.01 -18.30 -5.08
C ILE A 205 -3.92 -19.50 -4.81
N PRO A 206 -4.09 -20.41 -5.79
CA PRO A 206 -4.88 -21.61 -5.55
C PRO A 206 -4.24 -22.35 -4.38
N LEU A 207 -5.04 -22.62 -3.34
CA LEU A 207 -4.63 -23.51 -2.26
C LEU A 207 -4.19 -24.80 -2.94
N SER A 208 -2.89 -25.12 -2.88
CA SER A 208 -2.44 -26.45 -3.27
C SER A 208 -3.22 -27.39 -2.38
N GLU A 209 -4.12 -28.18 -2.96
CA GLU A 209 -4.75 -29.28 -2.21
C GLU A 209 -3.61 -30.02 -1.51
N PRO A 210 -3.71 -30.29 -0.20
CA PRO A 210 -2.72 -31.08 0.47
C PRO A 210 -2.62 -32.35 -0.37
N LYS A 211 -1.45 -32.62 -0.91
CA LYS A 211 -1.15 -33.91 -1.57
C LYS A 211 -1.29 -34.94 -0.46
N HIS A 212 -2.54 -35.35 -0.17
CA HIS A 212 -2.74 -36.60 0.53
C HIS A 212 -1.94 -37.60 -0.30
N ALA A 213 -0.94 -38.19 0.31
CA ALA A 213 -0.24 -39.30 -0.29
C ALA A 213 -1.31 -40.39 -0.48
N ARG A 214 -2.01 -40.36 -1.63
CA ARG A 214 -2.88 -41.46 -2.04
C ARG A 214 -1.96 -42.64 -2.16
N ILE A 215 -2.03 -43.53 -1.17
CA ILE A 215 -1.44 -44.83 -1.31
C ILE A 215 -2.01 -45.38 -2.61
N LYS A 216 -1.13 -45.59 -3.59
CA LYS A 216 -1.58 -46.02 -4.91
C LYS A 216 -2.44 -47.26 -4.70
N ASP A 217 -3.61 -47.32 -5.30
CA ASP A 217 -4.55 -48.47 -5.18
C ASP A 217 -3.84 -49.80 -5.49
N ALA A 218 -2.82 -49.76 -6.34
CA ALA A 218 -1.90 -50.87 -6.64
C ALA A 218 -1.15 -51.43 -5.41
N ILE A 219 -1.01 -50.67 -4.31
CA ILE A 219 -0.35 -51.12 -3.07
C ILE A 219 -1.40 -51.41 -2.01
N LEU A 220 -2.46 -50.62 -1.93
CA LEU A 220 -3.49 -50.73 -0.93
C LEU A 220 -4.30 -52.01 -1.09
N ILE A 221 -4.72 -52.36 -2.32
CA ILE A 221 -5.55 -53.55 -2.59
C ILE A 221 -4.79 -54.83 -2.26
N PRO A 222 -3.54 -55.07 -2.71
CA PRO A 222 -2.81 -56.29 -2.33
C PRO A 222 -2.57 -56.38 -0.82
N ALA A 223 -2.28 -55.26 -0.15
CA ALA A 223 -2.06 -55.25 1.29
C ALA A 223 -3.32 -55.67 2.06
N LEU A 224 -4.49 -55.17 1.67
CA LEU A 224 -5.79 -55.57 2.26
C LEU A 224 -6.10 -57.04 2.02
N VAL A 225 -5.81 -57.58 0.82
CA VAL A 225 -5.98 -58.99 0.50
C VAL A 225 -5.09 -59.87 1.37
N VAL A 226 -3.82 -59.53 1.49
CA VAL A 226 -2.89 -60.26 2.37
C VAL A 226 -3.33 -60.25 3.81
N CYS A 227 -3.75 -59.10 4.37
CA CYS A 227 -4.29 -59.02 5.71
C CYS A 227 -5.54 -59.86 5.87
N GLY A 228 -6.45 -59.84 4.92
CA GLY A 228 -7.68 -60.67 4.94
C GLY A 228 -7.35 -62.16 4.96
N VAL A 229 -6.41 -62.62 4.12
CA VAL A 229 -5.97 -64.05 4.10
C VAL A 229 -5.30 -64.42 5.42
N CYS A 230 -4.47 -63.59 6.02
CA CYS A 230 -3.85 -63.86 7.32
C CYS A 230 -4.88 -63.98 8.43
N ILE A 231 -5.92 -63.13 8.43
CA ILE A 231 -7.02 -63.21 9.39
C ILE A 231 -7.79 -64.53 9.22
N LEU A 232 -8.12 -64.93 8.00
CA LEU A 232 -8.83 -66.19 7.73
C LEU A 232 -8.03 -67.42 8.19
N ILE A 233 -6.71 -67.44 7.88
CA ILE A 233 -5.83 -68.52 8.36
C ILE A 233 -5.80 -68.54 9.89
N GLY A 234 -5.70 -67.38 10.55
CA GLY A 234 -5.73 -67.28 12.00
C GLY A 234 -7.00 -67.84 12.62
N VAL A 235 -8.18 -67.53 12.03
CA VAL A 235 -9.46 -68.03 12.47
C VAL A 235 -9.57 -69.58 12.30
N ILE A 236 -9.07 -70.08 11.16
CA ILE A 236 -9.06 -71.55 10.89
C ILE A 236 -8.16 -72.30 11.90
N LEU A 237 -7.00 -71.78 12.16
CA LEU A 237 -6.03 -72.36 13.11
C LEU A 237 -6.61 -72.33 14.54
N CYS A 238 -7.17 -71.22 14.96
CA CYS A 238 -7.83 -71.11 16.28
C CYS A 238 -8.98 -72.03 16.38
N SER A 239 -9.86 -72.18 15.38
CA SER A 239 -10.99 -73.07 15.40
C SER A 239 -10.54 -74.55 15.47
N LYS A 240 -9.50 -74.93 14.72
CA LYS A 240 -8.94 -76.31 14.82
C LYS A 240 -8.31 -76.56 16.18
N TYR A 241 -7.60 -75.60 16.76
CA TYR A 241 -7.01 -75.70 18.07
C TYR A 241 -8.08 -75.89 19.14
N CYS A 242 -9.12 -75.04 19.13
CA CYS A 242 -10.25 -75.17 20.04
C CYS A 242 -11.00 -76.56 19.88
N TRP A 243 -11.12 -77.01 18.61
CA TRP A 243 -11.73 -78.30 18.34
C TRP A 243 -10.88 -79.47 18.84
N TRP A 244 -9.57 -79.40 18.66
CA TRP A 244 -8.57 -80.33 19.17
C TRP A 244 -8.59 -80.40 20.70
N GLU A 245 -8.60 -79.23 21.39
CA GLU A 245 -8.72 -79.17 22.87
C GLU A 245 -10.03 -79.77 23.35
N ALA A 246 -11.12 -79.48 22.65
CA ALA A 246 -12.46 -80.11 23.00
C ALA A 246 -12.45 -81.62 22.81
N LEU A 247 -11.79 -82.17 21.80
CA LEU A 247 -11.59 -83.60 21.57
C LEU A 247 -10.70 -84.23 22.64
N CYS A 248 -9.60 -83.61 23.02
CA CYS A 248 -8.68 -84.05 24.07
C CYS A 248 -9.41 -84.11 25.44
N LYS A 249 -10.23 -83.10 25.77
CA LYS A 249 -11.05 -83.08 26.97
C LYS A 249 -12.12 -84.20 26.98
N LYS A 250 -12.62 -84.58 25.82
CA LYS A 250 -13.61 -85.64 25.68
C LYS A 250 -12.99 -87.04 25.79
N SER A 251 -11.71 -87.20 25.39
CA SER A 251 -10.96 -88.47 25.47
C SER A 251 -10.39 -88.74 26.87
N GLY A 252 -10.24 -87.71 27.71
CA GLY A 252 -9.73 -87.88 29.08
C GLY A 252 -10.78 -88.25 30.15
N ARG A 253 -12.03 -88.59 29.78
CA ARG A 253 -13.13 -88.99 30.69
C ARG A 253 -13.52 -90.43 30.61
N THR A 254 -12.56 -91.31 30.42
CA THR A 254 -12.82 -92.74 30.61
C THR A 254 -11.82 -93.33 31.58
N GLY A 255 -12.22 -93.52 32.79
CA GLY A 255 -11.64 -94.48 33.71
C GLY A 255 -10.76 -93.89 34.82
N TYR A 256 -11.33 -93.68 35.96
CA TYR A 256 -10.83 -94.22 37.21
C TYR A 256 -11.95 -94.13 38.28
N THR A 257 -12.55 -95.25 38.67
CA THR A 257 -13.23 -95.46 39.93
C THR A 257 -12.20 -96.06 40.91
N PRO A 258 -11.95 -95.44 42.07
CA PRO A 258 -11.19 -96.07 43.13
C PRO A 258 -12.14 -96.93 43.95
N ILE A 259 -11.68 -98.13 44.29
CA ILE A 259 -12.22 -99.03 45.27
C ILE A 259 -12.03 -98.44 46.64
#